data_6862e865f403d82489d39e831b67cc78
#
_entry.id   6862e865f403d82489d39e831b67cc78
#
_cell.length_a   1.000
_cell.length_b   1.000
_cell.length_c   1.000
_cell.angle_alpha   90.00
_cell.angle_beta   90.00
_cell.angle_gamma   90.00
#
_symmetry.space_group_name_H-M   'P 1'
#
loop_
_entity.id
_entity.type
_entity.pdbx_description
1 polymer ?
#
loop_
_entity_poly.entity_id
_entity_poly.type
_entity_poly.pdbx_seq_one_letter_code
_entity_poly.pdbx_strand_id
1 'polypeptide(L)'
;MNRMATRLCTAGFATLLGLFTHCAFAQSPAEFINDASAKGIADIEASRLAHQKTESKEIKDYTIVVINDRTTANQHLAKIAKQLDLPVAPREEVVDKAKALMPPVPDGESFDQAYAASQVKTTQEAIDQLQQEAQTTDVPAIKAFAEETLPKLQNHLQMARALQAGR
;
A
#
# COMPACT_ATOMS: atom_id res chain seq x y z
N MET A 1 -37.43 -34.10 64.06
CA MET A 1 -36.61 -32.85 64.10
C MET A 1 -35.38 -33.09 63.21
N ASN A 2 -35.54 -32.84 61.93
CA ASN A 2 -34.46 -33.05 60.92
C ASN A 2 -34.04 -31.71 60.32
N ARG A 3 -32.81 -31.35 60.53
CA ARG A 3 -32.20 -30.17 59.90
C ARG A 3 -31.57 -30.59 58.57
N MET A 4 -32.19 -30.21 57.47
CA MET A 4 -31.64 -30.29 56.12
C MET A 4 -30.60 -29.18 55.93
N ALA A 5 -29.37 -29.56 55.70
CA ALA A 5 -28.27 -28.67 55.29
C ALA A 5 -28.23 -28.60 53.78
N THR A 6 -28.60 -27.44 53.27
CA THR A 6 -28.50 -27.12 51.83
C THR A 6 -27.05 -26.74 51.48
N ARG A 7 -26.41 -27.57 50.65
CA ARG A 7 -25.07 -27.24 50.08
C ARG A 7 -25.25 -26.44 48.80
N LEU A 8 -24.83 -25.20 48.80
CA LEU A 8 -24.65 -24.37 47.58
C LEU A 8 -23.43 -24.85 46.83
N CYS A 9 -23.65 -25.37 45.63
CA CYS A 9 -22.56 -25.55 44.64
C CYS A 9 -22.35 -24.26 43.90
N THR A 10 -21.25 -23.57 44.18
CA THR A 10 -20.77 -22.43 43.40
C THR A 10 -20.04 -22.98 42.16
N ALA A 11 -20.68 -22.90 40.99
CA ALA A 11 -20.06 -23.17 39.70
C ALA A 11 -19.17 -21.98 39.30
N GLY A 12 -17.86 -22.17 39.40
CA GLY A 12 -16.89 -21.18 38.88
C GLY A 12 -16.87 -21.21 37.37
N PHE A 13 -17.32 -20.12 36.75
CA PHE A 13 -17.21 -19.92 35.31
C PHE A 13 -15.81 -19.40 35.03
N ALA A 14 -14.89 -20.30 34.62
CA ALA A 14 -13.57 -19.91 34.16
C ALA A 14 -13.68 -19.40 32.74
N THR A 15 -13.69 -18.08 32.58
CA THR A 15 -13.60 -17.39 31.27
C THR A 15 -12.18 -17.54 30.74
N LEU A 16 -11.96 -18.50 29.83
CA LEU A 16 -10.74 -18.57 29.04
C LEU A 16 -10.74 -17.41 28.06
N LEU A 17 -10.01 -16.31 28.39
CA LEU A 17 -9.63 -15.30 27.42
C LEU A 17 -8.60 -15.92 26.45
N GLY A 18 -9.08 -16.40 25.32
CA GLY A 18 -8.22 -16.81 24.22
C GLY A 18 -7.51 -15.56 23.67
N LEU A 19 -6.23 -15.42 23.97
CA LEU A 19 -5.32 -14.50 23.27
C LEU A 19 -5.18 -15.00 21.83
N PHE A 20 -6.01 -14.49 20.92
CA PHE A 20 -5.76 -14.59 19.48
C PHE A 20 -4.54 -13.73 19.18
N THR A 21 -3.35 -14.30 19.28
CA THR A 21 -2.16 -13.73 18.66
C THR A 21 -2.39 -13.76 17.16
N HIS A 22 -2.74 -12.63 16.59
CA HIS A 22 -2.67 -12.42 15.15
C HIS A 22 -1.18 -12.47 14.78
N CYS A 23 -0.69 -13.65 14.40
CA CYS A 23 0.54 -13.76 13.65
C CYS A 23 0.27 -13.07 12.31
N ALA A 24 0.57 -11.78 12.22
CA ALA A 24 0.74 -11.13 10.93
C ALA A 24 1.93 -11.88 10.29
N PHE A 25 1.65 -12.74 9.32
CA PHE A 25 2.70 -13.33 8.50
C PHE A 25 3.36 -12.17 7.76
N ALA A 26 4.62 -11.89 8.11
CA ALA A 26 5.42 -10.94 7.36
C ALA A 26 5.48 -11.42 5.92
N GLN A 27 5.18 -10.52 4.97
CA GLN A 27 5.30 -10.80 3.55
C GLN A 27 6.75 -11.17 3.23
N SER A 28 6.98 -12.14 2.35
CA SER A 28 8.35 -12.44 1.96
C SER A 28 8.99 -11.25 1.23
N PRO A 29 10.31 -11.05 1.33
CA PRO A 29 11.01 -9.98 0.62
C PRO A 29 10.72 -9.94 -0.88
N ALA A 30 10.64 -11.09 -1.54
CA ALA A 30 10.32 -11.19 -2.96
C ALA A 30 8.88 -10.77 -3.27
N GLU A 31 7.91 -11.21 -2.45
CA GLU A 31 6.50 -10.81 -2.58
C GLU A 31 6.33 -9.30 -2.36
N PHE A 32 6.98 -8.74 -1.34
CA PHE A 32 6.95 -7.29 -1.11
C PHE A 32 7.46 -6.52 -2.33
N ILE A 33 8.61 -6.92 -2.90
CA ILE A 33 9.17 -6.26 -4.09
C ILE A 33 8.23 -6.38 -5.28
N ASN A 34 7.64 -7.56 -5.52
CA ASN A 34 6.69 -7.77 -6.61
C ASN A 34 5.45 -6.89 -6.45
N ASP A 35 4.87 -6.83 -5.25
CA ASP A 35 3.67 -6.05 -4.94
C ASP A 35 3.93 -4.55 -5.04
N ALA A 36 5.01 -4.07 -4.41
CA ALA A 36 5.37 -2.66 -4.44
C ALA A 36 5.72 -2.19 -5.87
N SER A 37 6.40 -3.04 -6.65
CA SER A 37 6.71 -2.75 -8.05
C SER A 37 5.45 -2.70 -8.92
N ALA A 38 4.51 -3.62 -8.74
CA ALA A 38 3.24 -3.64 -9.49
C ALA A 38 2.40 -2.40 -9.18
N LYS A 39 2.27 -2.01 -7.90
CA LYS A 39 1.59 -0.77 -7.49
C LYS A 39 2.28 0.47 -8.08
N GLY A 40 3.60 0.51 -8.06
CA GLY A 40 4.37 1.60 -8.66
C GLY A 40 4.14 1.72 -10.17
N ILE A 41 4.08 0.60 -10.92
CA ILE A 41 3.76 0.59 -12.35
C ILE A 41 2.32 1.05 -12.59
N ALA A 42 1.35 0.59 -11.79
CA ALA A 42 -0.05 1.01 -11.91
C ALA A 42 -0.21 2.52 -11.71
N ASP A 43 0.46 3.09 -10.70
CA ASP A 43 0.45 4.54 -10.45
C ASP A 43 1.10 5.32 -11.60
N ILE A 44 2.20 4.83 -12.19
CA ILE A 44 2.85 5.44 -13.35
C ILE A 44 1.89 5.47 -14.55
N GLU A 45 1.25 4.35 -14.88
CA GLU A 45 0.36 4.28 -16.03
C GLU A 45 -0.92 5.11 -15.81
N ALA A 46 -1.51 5.08 -14.61
CA ALA A 46 -2.63 5.94 -14.27
C ALA A 46 -2.26 7.43 -14.38
N SER A 47 -1.06 7.80 -13.92
CA SER A 47 -0.58 9.19 -14.00
C SER A 47 -0.24 9.61 -15.43
N ARG A 48 0.29 8.72 -16.27
CA ARG A 48 0.48 8.99 -17.71
C ARG A 48 -0.84 9.27 -18.42
N LEU A 49 -1.85 8.43 -18.13
CA LEU A 49 -3.18 8.62 -18.68
C LEU A 49 -3.80 9.94 -18.21
N ALA A 50 -3.66 10.26 -16.92
CA ALA A 50 -4.15 11.52 -16.37
C ALA A 50 -3.45 12.73 -17.00
N HIS A 51 -2.13 12.66 -17.17
CA HIS A 51 -1.37 13.71 -17.85
C HIS A 51 -1.87 14.01 -19.26
N GLN A 52 -2.30 12.97 -19.99
CA GLN A 52 -2.79 13.10 -21.36
C GLN A 52 -4.25 13.63 -21.42
N LYS A 53 -5.09 13.24 -20.46
CA LYS A 53 -6.54 13.52 -20.50
C LYS A 53 -6.93 14.83 -19.81
N THR A 54 -6.20 15.24 -18.77
CA THR A 54 -6.56 16.41 -17.98
C THR A 54 -6.17 17.74 -18.64
N GLU A 55 -6.98 18.77 -18.45
CA GLU A 55 -6.61 20.15 -18.75
C GLU A 55 -6.10 20.89 -17.49
N SER A 56 -6.26 20.31 -16.27
CA SER A 56 -5.78 20.91 -15.04
C SER A 56 -4.25 20.91 -14.99
N LYS A 57 -3.69 22.11 -14.81
CA LYS A 57 -2.24 22.28 -14.64
C LYS A 57 -1.76 21.59 -13.35
N GLU A 58 -2.54 21.67 -12.29
CA GLU A 58 -2.22 21.11 -10.98
C GLU A 58 -2.12 19.59 -11.06
N ILE A 59 -3.04 18.94 -11.80
CA ILE A 59 -2.98 17.50 -12.02
C ILE A 59 -1.79 17.13 -12.91
N LYS A 60 -1.51 17.90 -13.97
CA LYS A 60 -0.33 17.69 -14.82
C LYS A 60 0.96 17.75 -14.00
N ASP A 61 1.11 18.76 -13.15
CA ASP A 61 2.29 18.90 -12.28
C ASP A 61 2.41 17.72 -11.30
N TYR A 62 1.30 17.31 -10.68
CA TYR A 62 1.26 16.15 -9.80
C TYR A 62 1.66 14.85 -10.49
N THR A 63 1.15 14.60 -11.71
CA THR A 63 1.47 13.38 -12.47
C THR A 63 2.97 13.26 -12.76
N ILE A 64 3.65 14.38 -13.04
CA ILE A 64 5.11 14.38 -13.27
C ILE A 64 5.85 13.93 -12.02
N VAL A 65 5.46 14.44 -10.86
CA VAL A 65 6.07 14.06 -9.58
C VAL A 65 5.89 12.57 -9.31
N VAL A 66 4.66 12.06 -9.45
CA VAL A 66 4.36 10.63 -9.23
C VAL A 66 5.13 9.74 -10.19
N ILE A 67 5.14 10.04 -11.49
CA ILE A 67 5.85 9.25 -12.50
C ILE A 67 7.34 9.16 -12.18
N ASN A 68 7.98 10.28 -11.84
CA ASN A 68 9.40 10.32 -11.55
C ASN A 68 9.75 9.54 -10.27
N ASP A 69 9.03 9.78 -9.19
CA ASP A 69 9.31 9.14 -7.90
C ASP A 69 9.02 7.64 -7.94
N ARG A 70 7.90 7.21 -8.55
CA ARG A 70 7.57 5.79 -8.71
C ARG A 70 8.55 5.06 -9.62
N THR A 71 9.01 5.70 -10.70
CA THR A 71 10.05 5.14 -11.58
C THR A 71 11.34 4.92 -10.80
N THR A 72 11.79 5.91 -10.03
CA THR A 72 12.98 5.80 -9.18
C THR A 72 12.83 4.71 -8.12
N ALA A 73 11.69 4.64 -7.45
CA ALA A 73 11.41 3.61 -6.45
C ALA A 73 11.44 2.20 -7.06
N ASN A 74 10.82 1.99 -8.23
CA ASN A 74 10.83 0.69 -8.90
C ASN A 74 12.25 0.27 -9.36
N GLN A 75 13.07 1.22 -9.80
CA GLN A 75 14.49 0.95 -10.11
C GLN A 75 15.27 0.54 -8.85
N HIS A 76 14.98 1.17 -7.72
CA HIS A 76 15.60 0.82 -6.45
C HIS A 76 15.18 -0.59 -5.98
N LEU A 77 13.88 -0.93 -6.06
CA LEU A 77 13.39 -2.28 -5.77
C LEU A 77 14.05 -3.35 -6.64
N ALA A 78 14.17 -3.11 -7.95
CA ALA A 78 14.85 -4.02 -8.87
C ALA A 78 16.35 -4.21 -8.52
N LYS A 79 17.01 -3.12 -8.05
CA LYS A 79 18.39 -3.20 -7.58
C LYS A 79 18.52 -4.03 -6.30
N ILE A 80 17.61 -3.83 -5.34
CA ILE A 80 17.56 -4.63 -4.09
C ILE A 80 17.34 -6.10 -4.42
N ALA A 81 16.37 -6.43 -5.29
CA ALA A 81 16.09 -7.79 -5.70
C ALA A 81 17.34 -8.48 -6.28
N LYS A 82 18.05 -7.77 -7.17
CA LYS A 82 19.29 -8.27 -7.79
C LYS A 82 20.42 -8.44 -6.77
N GLN A 83 20.60 -7.51 -5.84
CA GLN A 83 21.64 -7.55 -4.82
C GLN A 83 21.47 -8.71 -3.83
N LEU A 84 20.22 -9.06 -3.54
CA LEU A 84 19.87 -10.11 -2.59
C LEU A 84 19.55 -11.45 -3.26
N ASP A 85 19.70 -11.55 -4.59
CA ASP A 85 19.36 -12.74 -5.39
C ASP A 85 17.95 -13.28 -5.09
N LEU A 86 16.98 -12.37 -4.97
CA LEU A 86 15.61 -12.72 -4.63
C LEU A 86 14.86 -13.31 -5.84
N PRO A 87 14.07 -14.36 -5.67
CA PRO A 87 13.25 -14.96 -6.73
C PRO A 87 12.01 -14.10 -7.02
N VAL A 88 12.23 -12.88 -7.54
CA VAL A 88 11.13 -11.99 -7.93
C VAL A 88 10.43 -12.48 -9.19
N ALA A 89 9.15 -12.13 -9.33
CA ALA A 89 8.35 -12.50 -10.49
C ALA A 89 8.91 -11.91 -11.79
N PRO A 90 8.75 -12.61 -12.94
CA PRO A 90 9.06 -12.06 -14.25
C PRO A 90 8.35 -10.73 -14.48
N ARG A 91 8.98 -9.85 -15.28
CA ARG A 91 8.45 -8.52 -15.56
C ARG A 91 7.01 -8.54 -16.09
N GLU A 92 6.70 -9.49 -16.93
CA GLU A 92 5.39 -9.66 -17.55
C GLU A 92 4.30 -9.88 -16.50
N GLU A 93 4.56 -10.72 -15.51
CA GLU A 93 3.63 -10.99 -14.41
C GLU A 93 3.42 -9.73 -13.54
N VAL A 94 4.48 -8.99 -13.25
CA VAL A 94 4.40 -7.74 -12.48
C VAL A 94 3.59 -6.68 -13.25
N VAL A 95 3.76 -6.59 -14.57
CA VAL A 95 3.00 -5.68 -15.44
C VAL A 95 1.52 -6.09 -15.51
N ASP A 96 1.22 -7.38 -15.64
CA ASP A 96 -0.17 -7.84 -15.68
C ASP A 96 -0.87 -7.63 -14.34
N LYS A 97 -0.16 -7.83 -13.23
CA LYS A 97 -0.66 -7.45 -11.89
C LYS A 97 -0.91 -5.95 -11.80
N ALA A 98 -0.03 -5.10 -12.32
CA ALA A 98 -0.20 -3.65 -12.34
C ALA A 98 -1.45 -3.24 -13.13
N LYS A 99 -1.71 -3.84 -14.31
CA LYS A 99 -2.93 -3.59 -15.08
C LYS A 99 -4.20 -3.93 -14.31
N ALA A 100 -4.19 -5.04 -13.58
CA ALA A 100 -5.32 -5.45 -12.75
C ALA A 100 -5.60 -4.51 -11.57
N LEU A 101 -4.59 -3.75 -11.12
CA LEU A 101 -4.70 -2.76 -10.05
C LEU A 101 -5.21 -1.40 -10.54
N MET A 102 -5.23 -1.16 -11.86
CA MET A 102 -5.70 0.12 -12.39
C MET A 102 -7.22 0.25 -12.21
N PRO A 103 -7.70 1.38 -11.65
CA PRO A 103 -9.13 1.62 -11.52
C PRO A 103 -9.78 1.83 -12.89
N PRO A 104 -11.09 1.55 -13.04
CA PRO A 104 -11.85 1.95 -14.22
C PRO A 104 -11.74 3.46 -14.42
N VAL A 105 -11.54 3.90 -15.66
CA VAL A 105 -11.37 5.30 -16.01
C VAL A 105 -12.70 5.87 -16.51
N PRO A 106 -13.36 6.79 -15.80
CA PRO A 106 -14.51 7.53 -16.31
C PRO A 106 -14.07 8.53 -17.38
N ASP A 107 -15.03 8.99 -18.17
CA ASP A 107 -14.81 10.06 -19.16
C ASP A 107 -15.28 11.43 -18.65
N GLY A 108 -14.73 12.50 -19.22
CA GLY A 108 -15.15 13.88 -18.99
C GLY A 108 -14.65 14.49 -17.66
N GLU A 109 -15.36 15.50 -17.13
CA GLU A 109 -14.97 16.22 -15.90
C GLU A 109 -14.87 15.32 -14.66
N SER A 110 -15.61 14.21 -14.64
CA SER A 110 -15.50 13.20 -13.59
C SER A 110 -14.15 12.48 -13.57
N PHE A 111 -13.37 12.54 -14.66
CA PHE A 111 -12.06 11.91 -14.75
C PHE A 111 -11.07 12.48 -13.74
N ASP A 112 -10.93 13.81 -13.68
CA ASP A 112 -9.99 14.48 -12.79
C ASP A 112 -10.30 14.19 -11.32
N GLN A 113 -11.59 14.22 -10.96
CA GLN A 113 -12.06 13.87 -9.61
C GLN A 113 -11.79 12.40 -9.28
N ALA A 114 -12.09 11.49 -10.22
CA ALA A 114 -11.86 10.06 -10.04
C ALA A 114 -10.35 9.75 -9.92
N TYR A 115 -9.52 10.39 -10.74
CA TYR A 115 -8.07 10.27 -10.64
C TYR A 115 -7.56 10.74 -9.28
N ALA A 116 -7.92 11.95 -8.84
CA ALA A 116 -7.50 12.48 -7.54
C ALA A 116 -7.95 11.58 -6.37
N ALA A 117 -9.20 11.10 -6.37
CA ALA A 117 -9.72 10.17 -5.37
C ALA A 117 -8.96 8.84 -5.37
N SER A 118 -8.68 8.29 -6.55
CA SER A 118 -7.88 7.08 -6.71
C SER A 118 -6.47 7.26 -6.14
N GLN A 119 -5.81 8.39 -6.43
CA GLN A 119 -4.48 8.68 -5.93
C GLN A 119 -4.43 8.82 -4.41
N VAL A 120 -5.44 9.41 -3.78
CA VAL A 120 -5.56 9.43 -2.31
C VAL A 120 -5.60 8.02 -1.76
N LYS A 121 -6.42 7.14 -2.33
CA LYS A 121 -6.59 5.76 -1.89
C LYS A 121 -5.31 4.94 -2.09
N THR A 122 -4.79 4.87 -3.31
CA THR A 122 -3.64 4.02 -3.65
C THR A 122 -2.37 4.47 -2.93
N THR A 123 -2.19 5.78 -2.76
CA THR A 123 -1.04 6.32 -2.01
C THR A 123 -1.15 6.00 -0.52
N GLN A 124 -2.34 6.10 0.09
CA GLN A 124 -2.53 5.70 1.50
C GLN A 124 -2.22 4.22 1.69
N GLU A 125 -2.74 3.34 0.82
CA GLU A 125 -2.45 1.89 0.85
C GLU A 125 -0.95 1.59 0.70
N ALA A 126 -0.24 2.35 -0.13
CA ALA A 126 1.21 2.21 -0.28
C ALA A 126 1.98 2.67 0.97
N ILE A 127 1.53 3.76 1.63
CA ILE A 127 2.09 4.22 2.91
C ILE A 127 1.91 3.15 3.98
N ASP A 128 0.70 2.61 4.13
CA ASP A 128 0.39 1.59 5.13
C ASP A 128 1.24 0.34 4.94
N GLN A 129 1.39 -0.12 3.68
CA GLN A 129 2.26 -1.25 3.35
C GLN A 129 3.73 -0.97 3.70
N LEU A 130 4.27 0.20 3.34
CA LEU A 130 5.66 0.53 3.63
C LEU A 130 5.91 0.72 5.12
N GLN A 131 4.96 1.28 5.87
CA GLN A 131 5.07 1.38 7.34
C GLN A 131 5.10 0.01 7.99
N GLN A 132 4.24 -0.91 7.55
CA GLN A 132 4.24 -2.28 8.03
C GLN A 132 5.58 -2.95 7.71
N GLU A 133 6.05 -2.85 6.47
CA GLU A 133 7.31 -3.47 6.04
C GLU A 133 8.52 -2.92 6.82
N ALA A 134 8.59 -1.60 7.02
CA ALA A 134 9.66 -0.98 7.82
C ALA A 134 9.73 -1.50 9.27
N GLN A 135 8.59 -1.94 9.81
CA GLN A 135 8.49 -2.45 11.19
C GLN A 135 8.74 -3.97 11.29
N THR A 136 8.43 -4.72 10.22
CA THR A 136 8.39 -6.20 10.28
C THR A 136 9.52 -6.87 9.52
N THR A 137 10.16 -6.17 8.56
CA THR A 137 11.23 -6.77 7.75
C THR A 137 12.55 -6.89 8.52
N ASP A 138 13.18 -8.06 8.41
CA ASP A 138 14.54 -8.31 8.90
C ASP A 138 15.60 -7.99 7.82
N VAL A 139 15.18 -7.51 6.62
CA VAL A 139 16.07 -7.19 5.49
C VAL A 139 16.45 -5.71 5.52
N PRO A 140 17.70 -5.35 5.88
CA PRO A 140 18.10 -3.95 6.05
C PRO A 140 17.90 -3.09 4.81
N ALA A 141 18.11 -3.64 3.60
CA ALA A 141 17.93 -2.92 2.36
C ALA A 141 16.45 -2.57 2.08
N ILE A 142 15.52 -3.45 2.43
CA ILE A 142 14.08 -3.21 2.30
C ILE A 142 13.63 -2.18 3.34
N LYS A 143 14.13 -2.29 4.57
CA LYS A 143 13.85 -1.31 5.61
C LYS A 143 14.30 0.10 5.21
N ALA A 144 15.54 0.23 4.73
CA ALA A 144 16.07 1.50 4.24
C ALA A 144 15.25 2.06 3.06
N PHE A 145 14.84 1.20 2.12
CA PHE A 145 13.95 1.59 1.02
C PHE A 145 12.61 2.14 1.52
N ALA A 146 11.99 1.48 2.50
CA ALA A 146 10.72 1.92 3.07
C ALA A 146 10.88 3.29 3.77
N GLU A 147 11.92 3.45 4.59
CA GLU A 147 12.22 4.70 5.31
C GLU A 147 12.50 5.87 4.36
N GLU A 148 13.21 5.63 3.25
CA GLU A 148 13.50 6.64 2.22
C GLU A 148 12.24 7.01 1.41
N THR A 149 11.36 6.03 1.13
CA THR A 149 10.22 6.22 0.24
C THR A 149 9.01 6.83 0.96
N LEU A 150 8.82 6.54 2.24
CA LEU A 150 7.69 7.02 3.05
C LEU A 150 7.47 8.54 2.97
N PRO A 151 8.48 9.42 3.16
CA PRO A 151 8.27 10.86 3.09
C PRO A 151 7.81 11.33 1.71
N LYS A 152 8.25 10.67 0.61
CA LYS A 152 7.80 10.99 -0.75
C LYS A 152 6.32 10.65 -0.92
N LEU A 153 5.88 9.49 -0.44
CA LEU A 153 4.47 9.10 -0.49
C LEU A 153 3.58 9.98 0.38
N GLN A 154 4.05 10.42 1.54
CA GLN A 154 3.33 11.37 2.39
C GLN A 154 3.12 12.71 1.66
N ASN A 155 4.12 13.19 0.93
CA ASN A 155 3.98 14.37 0.07
C ASN A 155 2.97 14.12 -1.07
N HIS A 156 3.04 12.98 -1.76
CA HIS A 156 2.06 12.62 -2.79
C HIS A 156 0.64 12.60 -2.23
N LEU A 157 0.44 12.02 -1.06
CA LEU A 157 -0.87 11.98 -0.40
C LEU A 157 -1.40 13.39 -0.09
N GLN A 158 -0.54 14.27 0.39
CA GLN A 158 -0.92 15.66 0.66
C GLN A 158 -1.33 16.38 -0.63
N MET A 159 -0.57 16.21 -1.71
CA MET A 159 -0.88 16.79 -3.02
C MET A 159 -2.19 16.21 -3.58
N ALA A 160 -2.37 14.88 -3.53
CA ALA A 160 -3.58 14.22 -4.02
C ALA A 160 -4.84 14.68 -3.25
N ARG A 161 -4.75 14.88 -1.94
CA ARG A 161 -5.84 15.43 -1.12
C ARG A 161 -6.17 16.88 -1.49
N ALA A 162 -5.16 17.69 -1.83
CA ALA A 162 -5.38 19.05 -2.32
C ALA A 162 -6.10 19.06 -3.67
N LEU A 163 -5.71 18.19 -4.61
CA LEU A 163 -6.40 18.00 -5.89
C LEU A 163 -7.85 17.55 -5.69
N GLN A 164 -8.09 16.58 -4.81
CA GLN A 164 -9.44 16.10 -4.51
C GLN A 164 -10.32 17.19 -3.89
N ALA A 165 -9.76 18.12 -3.14
CA ALA A 165 -10.46 19.26 -2.55
C ALA A 165 -10.64 20.43 -3.53
N GLY A 166 -10.17 20.35 -4.77
CA GLY A 166 -10.23 21.42 -5.76
C GLY A 166 -9.32 22.61 -5.44
N ARG A 167 -8.18 22.36 -4.82
CA ARG A 167 -7.19 23.37 -4.40
C ARG A 167 -5.86 23.15 -5.07
#